data_b2d29b6073c5547b4dead3c226a53974
#
_entry.id   b2d29b6073c5547b4dead3c226a53974
#
_cell.length_a   1.000
_cell.length_b   1.000
_cell.length_c   1.000
_cell.angle_alpha   90.00
_cell.angle_beta   90.00
_cell.angle_gamma   90.00
#
_symmetry.space_group_name_H-M   'P 1'
#
loop_
_entity.id
_entity.type
_entity.pdbx_description
1 polymer ?
#
loop_
_entity_poly.entity_id
_entity_poly.type
_entity_poly.pdbx_seq_one_letter_code
_entity_poly.pdbx_strand_id
1 'polypeptide(L)'
;MNRRSFLARSTGAVTLPFLVNGLPVHAFDGPLLADLFNLAEESDRVLVLVQLNGGNDGVNTVLPIDQEAAYKAARSNIAIPMSAALKLNDALGLHPAMADLHRTFGEQKVAVLNGVGYPNPNQSHFRSTDIWMSGSSSNQVVSSGWVGRYLDGVYPGYPDGYPTAAMPDPIAIQMSAVVSLALTGVQQQSMGMALQDPETFYDLVQGTTSGGGGLPSQAEARSNVAFIRDVQGKAQVYSAVIKEAAAKADNIADYGDTRVNRLAAQLQIVARMVAGGLKTRVYVVSLGGFDTHAAQTLEGEPTNGSHAVLLGYVSAAMAAFQRDLEAHGVQDRVLTMTFSEFGRRVASNLSLGTDHGTSAPMFIMGSKVIDGIRTPYPSLTDLDRGDLKMSIDFRQVYASVLEQWFGADPAVIRQILFQDFETVPIIKAGSTTHVDDATSAGGLTLYAISPNPVRGTATIRYRVDAALPVRVDVYDALGFHVATLAEGHHSHGEHSAPFNTSTLPSGTYHVRCSQGRQHVTAAMVVVR
;
A
#
# COMPACT_ATOMS: atom_id res chain seq x y z
N MET A 1 6.10 0.10 -50.30
CA MET A 1 5.45 1.06 -49.37
C MET A 1 6.39 1.26 -48.20
N ASN A 2 6.92 2.46 -48.01
CA ASN A 2 7.89 2.67 -46.94
C ASN A 2 7.18 3.11 -45.64
N ARG A 3 7.81 2.89 -44.48
CA ARG A 3 7.25 3.09 -43.13
C ARG A 3 6.65 4.49 -42.89
N ARG A 4 7.08 5.52 -43.60
CA ARG A 4 6.57 6.91 -43.47
C ARG A 4 5.20 7.11 -44.08
N SER A 5 4.87 6.38 -45.15
CA SER A 5 3.55 6.48 -45.80
C SER A 5 2.44 5.69 -45.09
N PHE A 6 2.81 4.75 -44.20
CA PHE A 6 1.86 4.03 -43.36
C PHE A 6 1.40 4.91 -42.19
N LEU A 7 2.32 5.65 -41.57
CA LEU A 7 2.00 6.51 -40.41
C LEU A 7 1.24 7.80 -40.80
N ALA A 8 1.32 8.25 -42.03
CA ALA A 8 0.66 9.49 -42.48
C ALA A 8 -0.83 9.31 -42.91
N ARG A 9 -1.36 8.09 -42.90
CA ARG A 9 -2.75 7.80 -43.30
C ARG A 9 -3.65 7.20 -42.21
N SER A 10 -3.18 7.13 -40.97
CA SER A 10 -3.97 6.65 -39.82
C SER A 10 -4.41 7.77 -38.87
N THR A 11 -4.92 8.89 -39.45
CA THR A 11 -5.74 9.86 -38.71
C THR A 11 -7.21 9.45 -38.80
N GLY A 12 -7.52 8.29 -38.29
CA GLY A 12 -8.87 7.82 -38.03
C GLY A 12 -8.77 6.92 -36.81
N ALA A 13 -9.44 7.32 -35.73
CA ALA A 13 -9.47 6.60 -34.50
C ALA A 13 -9.91 5.15 -34.70
N VAL A 14 -8.95 4.25 -34.83
CA VAL A 14 -9.13 2.81 -34.59
C VAL A 14 -8.28 2.49 -33.38
N THR A 15 -8.92 2.46 -32.21
CA THR A 15 -8.37 1.81 -31.03
C THR A 15 -8.20 0.34 -31.34
N LEU A 16 -7.01 -0.06 -31.81
CA LEU A 16 -6.63 -1.47 -31.84
C LEU A 16 -6.45 -1.91 -30.38
N PRO A 17 -7.18 -2.91 -29.92
CA PRO A 17 -6.93 -3.48 -28.60
C PRO A 17 -5.53 -4.10 -28.62
N PHE A 18 -4.63 -3.55 -27.83
CA PHE A 18 -3.38 -4.22 -27.54
C PHE A 18 -3.69 -5.43 -26.66
N LEU A 19 -3.51 -6.62 -27.22
CA LEU A 19 -3.58 -7.86 -26.48
C LEU A 19 -2.20 -8.13 -25.89
N VAL A 20 -2.06 -8.04 -24.57
CA VAL A 20 -0.93 -8.62 -23.84
C VAL A 20 -1.42 -9.98 -23.31
N ASN A 21 -0.85 -11.06 -23.83
CA ASN A 21 -1.21 -12.45 -23.49
C ASN A 21 -2.70 -12.79 -23.66
N GLY A 22 -3.36 -12.28 -24.70
CA GLY A 22 -4.74 -12.65 -25.03
C GLY A 22 -5.83 -11.94 -24.21
N LEU A 23 -5.48 -11.03 -23.32
CA LEU A 23 -6.43 -10.19 -22.59
C LEU A 23 -6.48 -8.79 -23.21
N PRO A 24 -7.66 -8.21 -23.45
CA PRO A 24 -7.78 -6.84 -23.95
C PRO A 24 -7.28 -5.88 -22.87
N VAL A 25 -6.22 -5.15 -23.16
CA VAL A 25 -5.84 -3.97 -22.37
C VAL A 25 -6.81 -2.87 -22.76
N HIS A 26 -7.88 -2.75 -22.01
CA HIS A 26 -8.66 -1.51 -22.03
C HIS A 26 -7.82 -0.44 -21.35
N ALA A 27 -7.47 0.61 -22.10
CA ALA A 27 -6.87 1.80 -21.52
C ALA A 27 -7.75 2.29 -20.36
N PHE A 28 -7.11 2.84 -19.33
CA PHE A 28 -7.74 3.40 -18.14
C PHE A 28 -8.58 4.68 -18.43
N ASP A 29 -9.12 4.82 -19.62
CA ASP A 29 -9.87 5.98 -20.08
C ASP A 29 -11.39 5.73 -19.99
N GLY A 30 -11.91 5.72 -18.74
CA GLY A 30 -13.35 5.77 -18.53
C GLY A 30 -13.69 6.64 -17.31
N PRO A 31 -14.67 7.57 -17.45
CA PRO A 31 -15.12 8.40 -16.31
C PRO A 31 -15.51 7.60 -15.08
N LEU A 32 -15.94 6.35 -15.24
CA LEU A 32 -16.34 5.44 -14.17
C LEU A 32 -15.17 5.04 -13.24
N LEU A 33 -13.96 4.90 -13.78
CA LEU A 33 -12.77 4.57 -12.99
C LEU A 33 -12.26 5.78 -12.22
N ALA A 34 -12.29 6.96 -12.84
CA ALA A 34 -11.94 8.20 -12.16
C ALA A 34 -12.83 8.45 -10.93
N ASP A 35 -14.14 8.17 -11.02
CA ASP A 35 -15.05 8.35 -9.89
C ASP A 35 -14.82 7.33 -8.76
N LEU A 36 -14.44 6.09 -9.08
CA LEU A 36 -14.07 5.07 -8.07
C LEU A 36 -12.75 5.39 -7.36
N PHE A 37 -11.83 6.09 -8.01
CA PHE A 37 -10.58 6.55 -7.42
C PHE A 37 -10.75 7.87 -6.63
N ASN A 38 -11.72 8.73 -6.97
CA ASN A 38 -11.98 9.98 -6.28
C ASN A 38 -12.37 9.77 -4.80
N LEU A 39 -13.02 8.65 -4.47
CA LEU A 39 -13.32 8.27 -3.08
C LEU A 39 -12.05 7.97 -2.26
N ALA A 40 -10.97 7.56 -2.90
CA ALA A 40 -9.69 7.29 -2.24
C ALA A 40 -8.85 8.56 -2.01
N GLU A 41 -9.09 9.65 -2.76
CA GLU A 41 -8.34 10.91 -2.66
C GLU A 41 -8.62 11.65 -1.33
N GLU A 42 -9.82 11.53 -0.78
CA GLU A 42 -10.21 12.18 0.50
C GLU A 42 -9.63 11.50 1.75
N SER A 43 -9.10 10.28 1.61
CA SER A 43 -8.50 9.54 2.73
C SER A 43 -7.12 10.11 3.10
N ASP A 44 -6.84 10.31 4.38
CA ASP A 44 -5.52 10.72 4.91
C ASP A 44 -4.62 9.52 5.26
N ARG A 45 -4.99 8.31 4.83
CA ARG A 45 -4.31 7.06 5.16
C ARG A 45 -2.95 6.92 4.52
N VAL A 46 -2.01 6.42 5.30
CA VAL A 46 -0.61 6.23 4.94
C VAL A 46 -0.26 4.75 5.05
N LEU A 47 0.43 4.23 4.04
CA LEU A 47 1.04 2.90 4.06
C LEU A 47 2.55 3.02 4.13
N VAL A 48 3.17 2.34 5.09
CA VAL A 48 4.62 2.20 5.20
C VAL A 48 5.02 0.77 4.85
N LEU A 49 5.70 0.61 3.72
CA LEU A 49 6.25 -0.67 3.26
C LEU A 49 7.67 -0.83 3.79
N VAL A 50 7.92 -1.90 4.55
CA VAL A 50 9.23 -2.25 5.11
C VAL A 50 9.76 -3.46 4.38
N GLN A 51 10.71 -3.27 3.48
CA GLN A 51 11.36 -4.36 2.74
C GLN A 51 12.50 -4.97 3.57
N LEU A 52 12.41 -6.26 3.84
CA LEU A 52 13.47 -7.09 4.44
C LEU A 52 14.24 -7.74 3.29
N ASN A 53 15.26 -7.05 2.77
CA ASN A 53 15.93 -7.40 1.53
C ASN A 53 16.99 -8.48 1.76
N GLY A 54 16.89 -9.58 1.02
CA GLY A 54 17.80 -10.73 1.08
C GLY A 54 17.11 -12.07 1.38
N GLY A 55 15.79 -12.12 1.50
CA GLY A 55 15.07 -13.37 1.81
C GLY A 55 15.15 -13.72 3.30
N ASN A 56 14.25 -13.16 4.08
CA ASN A 56 14.19 -13.37 5.53
C ASN A 56 13.95 -14.85 5.90
N ASP A 57 14.74 -15.39 6.81
CA ASP A 57 14.50 -16.73 7.38
C ASP A 57 13.28 -16.74 8.30
N GLY A 58 12.14 -17.07 7.70
CA GLY A 58 10.86 -17.11 8.38
C GLY A 58 10.79 -18.11 9.53
N VAL A 59 11.49 -19.24 9.40
CA VAL A 59 11.44 -20.32 10.41
C VAL A 59 12.19 -19.96 11.67
N ASN A 60 13.26 -19.13 11.59
CA ASN A 60 13.94 -18.57 12.76
C ASN A 60 13.39 -17.17 13.13
N THR A 61 12.46 -16.58 12.37
CA THR A 61 11.75 -15.35 12.74
C THR A 61 10.53 -15.64 13.60
N VAL A 62 9.66 -16.57 13.15
CA VAL A 62 8.50 -17.09 13.88
C VAL A 62 8.74 -18.55 14.17
N LEU A 63 9.01 -18.89 15.41
CA LEU A 63 9.41 -20.22 15.87
C LEU A 63 8.20 -21.13 16.04
N PRO A 64 8.18 -22.31 15.41
CA PRO A 64 7.07 -23.27 15.52
C PRO A 64 7.22 -24.15 16.77
N ILE A 65 6.73 -23.69 17.90
CA ILE A 65 6.85 -24.37 19.21
C ILE A 65 6.17 -25.76 19.17
N ASP A 66 5.02 -25.84 18.52
CA ASP A 66 4.26 -27.09 18.36
C ASP A 66 4.90 -28.09 17.38
N GLN A 67 5.89 -27.64 16.57
CA GLN A 67 6.64 -28.49 15.63
C GLN A 67 8.13 -28.61 16.03
N GLU A 68 8.46 -28.44 17.32
CA GLU A 68 9.84 -28.39 17.83
C GLU A 68 10.72 -29.55 17.36
N ALA A 69 10.19 -30.78 17.35
CA ALA A 69 10.94 -31.96 16.93
C ALA A 69 11.37 -31.89 15.46
N ALA A 70 10.47 -31.51 14.57
CA ALA A 70 10.75 -31.33 13.13
C ALA A 70 11.70 -30.15 12.89
N TYR A 71 11.50 -29.06 13.62
CA TYR A 71 12.36 -27.86 13.59
C TYR A 71 13.81 -28.20 13.95
N LYS A 72 14.03 -28.89 15.10
CA LYS A 72 15.36 -29.30 15.55
C LYS A 72 16.01 -30.32 14.60
N ALA A 73 15.23 -31.24 14.05
CA ALA A 73 15.75 -32.23 13.08
C ALA A 73 16.25 -31.55 11.79
N ALA A 74 15.52 -30.55 11.30
CA ALA A 74 15.88 -29.84 10.07
C ALA A 74 17.02 -28.81 10.28
N ARG A 75 17.20 -28.29 11.48
CA ARG A 75 18.10 -27.16 11.79
C ARG A 75 19.03 -27.43 12.97
N SER A 76 19.58 -28.63 13.09
CA SER A 76 20.33 -29.07 14.27
C SER A 76 21.48 -28.14 14.71
N ASN A 77 22.06 -27.39 13.78
CA ASN A 77 23.18 -26.47 14.02
C ASN A 77 22.78 -25.00 14.25
N ILE A 78 21.52 -24.60 13.91
CA ILE A 78 21.02 -23.24 14.07
C ILE A 78 19.65 -23.18 14.78
N ALA A 79 19.18 -24.29 15.33
CA ALA A 79 17.89 -24.36 16.02
C ALA A 79 17.92 -23.58 17.33
N ILE A 80 17.03 -22.59 17.44
CA ILE A 80 16.83 -21.79 18.64
C ILE A 80 16.11 -22.65 19.70
N PRO A 81 16.58 -22.72 20.94
CA PRO A 81 15.85 -23.40 22.01
C PRO A 81 14.46 -22.79 22.21
N MET A 82 13.40 -23.61 22.24
CA MET A 82 12.03 -23.10 22.41
C MET A 82 11.80 -22.39 23.76
N SER A 83 12.64 -22.66 24.75
CA SER A 83 12.65 -21.93 26.03
C SER A 83 13.08 -20.46 25.89
N ALA A 84 13.79 -20.10 24.82
CA ALA A 84 14.18 -18.72 24.50
C ALA A 84 13.14 -17.99 23.64
N ALA A 85 12.17 -18.70 23.05
CA ALA A 85 11.15 -18.10 22.21
C ALA A 85 10.26 -17.12 22.96
N LEU A 86 10.00 -15.95 22.38
CA LEU A 86 9.02 -15.00 22.88
C LEU A 86 7.62 -15.45 22.45
N LYS A 87 6.90 -16.12 23.34
CA LYS A 87 5.62 -16.78 23.04
C LYS A 87 4.56 -15.79 22.52
N LEU A 88 4.00 -16.09 21.36
CA LEU A 88 2.81 -15.45 20.83
C LEU A 88 1.54 -16.20 21.27
N ASN A 89 1.63 -17.53 21.32
CA ASN A 89 0.63 -18.46 21.85
C ASN A 89 1.33 -19.80 22.21
N ASP A 90 0.57 -20.87 22.44
CA ASP A 90 1.13 -22.19 22.78
C ASP A 90 1.87 -22.85 21.60
N ALA A 91 1.55 -22.48 20.36
CA ALA A 91 2.10 -23.08 19.14
C ALA A 91 3.27 -22.30 18.53
N LEU A 92 3.31 -20.98 18.73
CA LEU A 92 4.24 -20.08 18.03
C LEU A 92 4.91 -19.09 18.99
N GLY A 93 6.13 -18.72 18.64
CA GLY A 93 6.87 -17.66 19.33
C GLY A 93 7.71 -16.83 18.35
N LEU A 94 8.13 -15.65 18.74
CA LEU A 94 9.10 -14.84 17.99
C LEU A 94 10.53 -15.20 18.40
N HIS A 95 11.46 -14.91 17.51
CA HIS A 95 12.89 -14.91 17.81
C HIS A 95 13.18 -14.06 19.07
N PRO A 96 14.07 -14.49 19.99
CA PRO A 96 14.35 -13.76 21.23
C PRO A 96 14.85 -12.31 21.03
N ALA A 97 15.46 -12.00 19.90
CA ALA A 97 15.86 -10.62 19.58
C ALA A 97 14.69 -9.66 19.27
N MET A 98 13.45 -10.17 19.15
CA MET A 98 12.30 -9.37 18.73
C MET A 98 11.44 -8.89 19.92
N ALA A 99 12.06 -8.56 21.06
CA ALA A 99 11.35 -8.23 22.30
C ALA A 99 10.44 -6.99 22.17
N ASP A 100 10.83 -5.98 21.41
CA ASP A 100 10.02 -4.77 21.25
C ASP A 100 8.77 -5.03 20.40
N LEU A 101 8.92 -5.78 19.30
CA LEU A 101 7.77 -6.18 18.47
C LEU A 101 6.84 -7.14 19.23
N HIS A 102 7.41 -8.05 20.05
CA HIS A 102 6.62 -8.92 20.92
C HIS A 102 5.78 -8.11 21.91
N ARG A 103 6.34 -7.05 22.50
CA ARG A 103 5.60 -6.13 23.37
C ARG A 103 4.46 -5.46 22.60
N THR A 104 4.73 -4.95 21.40
CA THR A 104 3.73 -4.32 20.54
C THR A 104 2.63 -5.32 20.11
N PHE A 105 2.98 -6.60 19.94
CA PHE A 105 2.00 -7.67 19.72
C PHE A 105 1.10 -7.85 20.97
N GLY A 106 1.65 -7.84 22.16
CA GLY A 106 0.89 -7.87 23.41
C GLY A 106 -0.03 -6.66 23.62
N GLU A 107 0.28 -5.54 22.97
CA GLU A 107 -0.55 -4.33 22.91
C GLU A 107 -1.65 -4.40 21.83
N GLN A 108 -1.83 -5.54 21.18
CA GLN A 108 -2.85 -5.80 20.15
C GLN A 108 -2.74 -4.88 18.91
N LYS A 109 -1.52 -4.59 18.48
CA LYS A 109 -1.22 -3.71 17.34
C LYS A 109 -0.49 -4.41 16.19
N VAL A 110 -0.25 -5.73 16.31
CA VAL A 110 0.49 -6.51 15.32
C VAL A 110 -0.30 -7.72 14.87
N ALA A 111 -0.46 -7.87 13.56
CA ALA A 111 -0.91 -9.09 12.91
C ALA A 111 0.31 -9.85 12.35
N VAL A 112 0.33 -11.16 12.54
CA VAL A 112 1.34 -12.08 12.00
C VAL A 112 0.68 -12.96 10.95
N LEU A 113 1.15 -12.86 9.70
CA LEU A 113 0.74 -13.72 8.60
C LEU A 113 1.90 -14.67 8.29
N ASN A 114 1.69 -15.96 8.53
CA ASN A 114 2.70 -16.99 8.28
C ASN A 114 2.56 -17.58 6.88
N GLY A 115 3.65 -18.10 6.34
CA GLY A 115 3.63 -18.80 5.06
C GLY A 115 3.20 -17.95 3.87
N VAL A 116 3.56 -16.66 3.87
CA VAL A 116 3.24 -15.76 2.77
C VAL A 116 4.20 -15.98 1.62
N GLY A 117 3.68 -16.28 0.44
CA GLY A 117 4.47 -16.58 -0.75
C GLY A 117 3.66 -16.38 -2.03
N TYR A 118 4.00 -17.08 -3.10
CA TYR A 118 3.24 -17.08 -4.35
C TYR A 118 3.45 -18.41 -5.12
N PRO A 119 2.52 -18.78 -6.03
CA PRO A 119 2.64 -20.00 -6.81
C PRO A 119 3.85 -19.98 -7.75
N ASN A 120 4.52 -21.14 -7.90
CA ASN A 120 5.73 -21.29 -8.72
C ASN A 120 6.81 -20.26 -8.36
N PRO A 121 7.30 -20.25 -7.12
CA PRO A 121 8.19 -19.24 -6.61
C PRO A 121 9.52 -19.22 -7.37
N ASN A 122 10.08 -18.03 -7.55
CA ASN A 122 11.40 -17.81 -8.12
C ASN A 122 12.38 -17.50 -6.98
N GLN A 123 13.53 -18.16 -6.96
CA GLN A 123 14.55 -18.00 -5.92
C GLN A 123 15.68 -17.03 -6.31
N SER A 124 15.53 -16.28 -7.41
CA SER A 124 16.42 -15.17 -7.74
C SER A 124 15.96 -13.91 -7.03
N HIS A 125 16.83 -13.25 -6.27
CA HIS A 125 16.53 -11.99 -5.60
C HIS A 125 15.91 -10.96 -6.55
N PHE A 126 16.53 -10.73 -7.70
CA PHE A 126 16.04 -9.75 -8.68
C PHE A 126 14.62 -10.08 -9.15
N ARG A 127 14.43 -11.32 -9.63
CA ARG A 127 13.12 -11.69 -10.19
C ARG A 127 12.03 -11.75 -9.13
N SER A 128 12.33 -12.28 -7.96
CA SER A 128 11.34 -12.36 -6.88
C SER A 128 10.98 -10.97 -6.34
N THR A 129 11.97 -10.08 -6.19
CA THR A 129 11.71 -8.67 -5.84
C THR A 129 10.81 -8.00 -6.88
N ASP A 130 11.04 -8.21 -8.19
CA ASP A 130 10.16 -7.68 -9.24
C ASP A 130 8.73 -8.20 -9.11
N ILE A 131 8.54 -9.50 -8.81
CA ILE A 131 7.23 -10.11 -8.61
C ILE A 131 6.49 -9.45 -7.44
N TRP A 132 7.15 -9.30 -6.29
CA TRP A 132 6.56 -8.65 -5.11
C TRP A 132 6.26 -7.18 -5.35
N MET A 133 7.17 -6.45 -5.98
CA MET A 133 6.98 -5.02 -6.27
C MET A 133 5.91 -4.77 -7.33
N SER A 134 5.81 -5.65 -8.33
CA SER A 134 4.79 -5.52 -9.37
C SER A 134 3.44 -6.10 -8.97
N GLY A 135 3.36 -7.03 -8.00
CA GLY A 135 2.15 -7.81 -7.73
C GLY A 135 1.78 -8.77 -8.85
N SER A 136 2.73 -9.12 -9.74
CA SER A 136 2.51 -10.01 -10.88
C SER A 136 2.56 -11.50 -10.50
N SER A 137 2.12 -12.36 -11.40
CA SER A 137 2.40 -13.79 -11.32
C SER A 137 3.86 -14.07 -11.69
N SER A 138 4.40 -15.22 -11.24
CA SER A 138 5.81 -15.59 -11.47
C SER A 138 6.21 -15.73 -12.94
N ASN A 139 5.25 -16.05 -13.81
CA ASN A 139 5.42 -16.20 -15.26
C ASN A 139 5.17 -14.92 -16.06
N GLN A 140 4.87 -13.79 -15.40
CA GLN A 140 4.60 -12.49 -16.03
C GLN A 140 5.68 -11.48 -15.66
N VAL A 141 6.22 -10.77 -16.64
CA VAL A 141 7.10 -9.61 -16.43
C VAL A 141 6.27 -8.35 -16.61
N VAL A 142 6.16 -7.57 -15.55
CA VAL A 142 5.36 -6.33 -15.51
C VAL A 142 6.30 -5.18 -15.14
N SER A 143 6.24 -4.11 -15.93
CA SER A 143 7.11 -2.92 -15.78
C SER A 143 6.50 -1.82 -14.90
N SER A 144 5.39 -2.10 -14.24
CA SER A 144 4.72 -1.18 -13.28
C SER A 144 4.54 -1.85 -11.93
N GLY A 145 4.58 -1.05 -10.85
CA GLY A 145 4.38 -1.52 -9.49
C GLY A 145 2.90 -1.56 -9.08
N TRP A 146 2.54 -2.42 -8.13
CA TRP A 146 1.16 -2.47 -7.64
C TRP A 146 0.73 -1.18 -6.93
N VAL A 147 1.64 -0.59 -6.14
CA VAL A 147 1.41 0.73 -5.51
C VAL A 147 1.37 1.82 -6.58
N GLY A 148 2.31 1.77 -7.55
CA GLY A 148 2.36 2.74 -8.63
C GLY A 148 1.06 2.77 -9.44
N ARG A 149 0.50 1.59 -9.77
CA ARG A 149 -0.81 1.50 -10.47
C ARG A 149 -1.96 2.03 -9.64
N TYR A 150 -1.98 1.76 -8.32
CA TYR A 150 -2.97 2.32 -7.41
C TYR A 150 -2.88 3.85 -7.38
N LEU A 151 -1.68 4.40 -7.16
CA LEU A 151 -1.48 5.85 -7.09
C LEU A 151 -1.76 6.54 -8.43
N ASP A 152 -1.45 5.91 -9.57
CA ASP A 152 -1.74 6.43 -10.92
C ASP A 152 -3.26 6.59 -11.14
N GLY A 153 -4.06 5.66 -10.61
CA GLY A 153 -5.51 5.77 -10.62
C GLY A 153 -6.06 6.88 -9.71
N VAL A 154 -5.49 7.02 -8.49
CA VAL A 154 -5.92 8.05 -7.51
C VAL A 154 -5.44 9.45 -7.92
N TYR A 155 -4.26 9.57 -8.53
CA TYR A 155 -3.64 10.85 -8.90
C TYR A 155 -3.34 10.88 -10.41
N PRO A 156 -4.38 10.94 -11.26
CA PRO A 156 -4.23 10.86 -12.69
C PRO A 156 -3.38 12.03 -13.22
N GLY A 157 -2.49 11.69 -14.16
CA GLY A 157 -1.58 12.66 -14.76
C GLY A 157 -0.34 12.99 -13.93
N TYR A 158 -0.14 12.38 -12.76
CA TYR A 158 1.10 12.53 -12.02
C TYR A 158 2.29 11.94 -12.84
N PRO A 159 3.47 12.57 -12.87
CA PRO A 159 3.88 13.77 -12.14
C PRO A 159 3.49 15.10 -12.81
N ASP A 160 2.94 15.08 -14.04
CA ASP A 160 2.54 16.28 -14.76
C ASP A 160 1.32 16.91 -14.09
N GLY A 161 1.28 18.24 -14.01
CA GLY A 161 0.22 18.95 -13.31
C GLY A 161 0.31 18.95 -11.78
N TYR A 162 1.31 18.31 -11.19
CA TYR A 162 1.57 18.31 -9.74
C TYR A 162 2.80 19.15 -9.39
N PRO A 163 2.86 19.76 -8.16
CA PRO A 163 1.85 19.70 -7.09
C PRO A 163 0.57 20.48 -7.42
N THR A 164 -0.56 20.03 -6.83
CA THR A 164 -1.85 20.73 -6.88
C THR A 164 -2.20 21.33 -5.51
N ALA A 165 -3.23 22.19 -5.45
CA ALA A 165 -3.71 22.72 -4.17
C ALA A 165 -4.28 21.60 -3.25
N ALA A 166 -4.89 20.55 -3.83
CA ALA A 166 -5.38 19.41 -3.08
C ALA A 166 -4.24 18.48 -2.62
N MET A 167 -3.23 18.28 -3.49
CA MET A 167 -2.06 17.44 -3.22
C MET A 167 -0.77 18.25 -3.44
N PRO A 168 -0.36 19.07 -2.45
CA PRO A 168 0.85 19.89 -2.53
C PRO A 168 2.14 19.09 -2.30
N ASP A 169 2.03 17.89 -1.77
CA ASP A 169 3.12 17.05 -1.29
C ASP A 169 3.43 15.91 -2.28
N PRO A 170 4.61 15.30 -2.22
CA PRO A 170 4.90 14.10 -3.02
C PRO A 170 3.95 12.96 -2.60
N ILE A 171 3.32 12.31 -3.57
CA ILE A 171 2.33 11.26 -3.30
C ILE A 171 2.93 10.00 -2.70
N ALA A 172 4.20 9.70 -3.01
CA ALA A 172 4.97 8.64 -2.37
C ALA A 172 6.44 9.03 -2.18
N ILE A 173 7.06 8.51 -1.13
CA ILE A 173 8.48 8.72 -0.82
C ILE A 173 9.15 7.37 -0.55
N GLN A 174 10.27 7.11 -1.21
CA GLN A 174 11.13 5.98 -0.92
C GLN A 174 12.42 6.45 -0.25
N MET A 175 12.72 5.89 0.93
CA MET A 175 13.91 6.24 1.71
C MET A 175 15.15 5.54 1.14
N SER A 176 15.58 5.96 -0.04
CA SER A 176 16.70 5.36 -0.79
C SER A 176 17.27 6.34 -1.81
N ALA A 177 18.30 5.92 -2.56
CA ALA A 177 18.88 6.72 -3.65
C ALA A 177 18.05 6.69 -4.94
N VAL A 178 17.22 5.66 -5.14
CA VAL A 178 16.41 5.46 -6.35
C VAL A 178 15.02 4.97 -6.01
N VAL A 179 14.05 5.30 -6.85
CA VAL A 179 12.68 4.80 -6.73
C VAL A 179 12.61 3.37 -7.28
N SER A 180 11.96 2.47 -6.54
CA SER A 180 11.78 1.07 -6.93
C SER A 180 10.58 0.88 -7.86
N LEU A 181 10.53 -0.31 -8.48
CA LEU A 181 9.42 -0.74 -9.32
C LEU A 181 8.05 -0.63 -8.60
N ALA A 182 8.00 -0.80 -7.27
CA ALA A 182 6.75 -0.70 -6.51
C ALA A 182 6.01 0.63 -6.75
N LEU A 183 6.75 1.72 -6.97
CA LEU A 183 6.22 3.07 -7.18
C LEU A 183 6.22 3.50 -8.66
N THR A 184 6.29 2.57 -9.60
CA THR A 184 6.24 2.86 -11.05
C THR A 184 4.80 2.73 -11.55
N GLY A 185 4.27 3.78 -12.17
CA GLY A 185 2.92 3.83 -12.74
C GLY A 185 2.78 3.02 -14.04
N VAL A 186 1.58 3.03 -14.61
CA VAL A 186 1.21 2.24 -15.80
C VAL A 186 2.04 2.62 -17.03
N GLN A 187 2.33 3.91 -17.20
CA GLN A 187 3.16 4.44 -18.31
C GLN A 187 4.66 4.47 -17.96
N GLN A 188 5.07 3.71 -16.95
CA GLN A 188 6.45 3.65 -16.43
C GLN A 188 6.96 4.98 -15.83
N GLN A 189 6.09 5.93 -15.56
CA GLN A 189 6.41 7.14 -14.81
C GLN A 189 6.63 6.82 -13.32
N SER A 190 7.45 7.62 -12.66
CA SER A 190 7.61 7.51 -11.21
C SER A 190 6.42 8.15 -10.49
N MET A 191 5.73 7.38 -9.66
CA MET A 191 4.64 7.85 -8.80
C MET A 191 5.13 8.34 -7.43
N GLY A 192 6.43 8.48 -7.25
CA GLY A 192 7.04 8.94 -6.01
C GLY A 192 8.44 9.47 -6.25
N MET A 193 9.09 9.86 -5.15
CA MET A 193 10.46 10.34 -5.18
C MET A 193 11.35 9.57 -4.22
N ALA A 194 12.65 9.54 -4.54
CA ALA A 194 13.66 8.98 -3.67
C ALA A 194 14.22 10.08 -2.74
N LEU A 195 14.37 9.75 -1.47
CA LEU A 195 14.86 10.65 -0.43
C LEU A 195 15.68 9.85 0.57
N GLN A 196 16.86 10.32 0.95
CA GLN A 196 17.64 9.72 2.02
C GLN A 196 17.53 10.51 3.33
N ASP A 197 17.59 11.83 3.22
CA ASP A 197 17.48 12.75 4.35
C ASP A 197 16.89 14.09 3.88
N PRO A 198 15.90 14.67 4.59
CA PRO A 198 15.23 15.90 4.19
C PRO A 198 16.14 17.13 4.10
N GLU A 199 17.08 17.28 5.02
CA GLU A 199 17.98 18.44 5.03
C GLU A 199 18.99 18.35 3.91
N THR A 200 19.66 17.21 3.80
CA THR A 200 20.63 16.95 2.73
C THR A 200 19.97 17.06 1.35
N PHE A 201 18.74 16.57 1.21
CA PHE A 201 17.97 16.69 -0.03
C PHE A 201 17.67 18.17 -0.34
N TYR A 202 17.22 18.94 0.63
CA TYR A 202 16.96 20.37 0.47
C TYR A 202 18.23 21.11 0.05
N ASP A 203 19.35 20.91 0.74
CA ASP A 203 20.61 21.57 0.47
C ASP A 203 21.17 21.20 -0.92
N LEU A 204 21.06 19.92 -1.32
CA LEU A 204 21.43 19.47 -2.65
C LEU A 204 20.65 20.18 -3.74
N VAL A 205 19.32 20.27 -3.57
CA VAL A 205 18.43 20.90 -4.55
C VAL A 205 18.66 22.40 -4.63
N GLN A 206 18.88 23.09 -3.49
CA GLN A 206 19.19 24.54 -3.46
C GLN A 206 20.60 24.83 -4.04
N GLY A 207 21.57 23.93 -3.84
CA GLY A 207 22.92 24.03 -4.39
C GLY A 207 23.00 23.81 -5.91
N THR A 208 22.02 23.14 -6.49
CA THR A 208 21.87 23.01 -7.95
C THR A 208 21.22 24.29 -8.51
N THR A 209 21.99 25.38 -8.61
CA THR A 209 21.54 26.56 -9.37
C THR A 209 21.24 26.11 -10.80
N SER A 210 20.00 26.36 -11.23
CA SER A 210 19.58 26.17 -12.62
C SER A 210 20.58 26.88 -13.53
N GLY A 211 21.42 26.11 -14.21
CA GLY A 211 22.36 26.64 -15.20
C GLY A 211 21.55 27.43 -16.24
N GLY A 212 21.74 28.76 -16.27
CA GLY A 212 21.06 29.69 -17.16
C GLY A 212 21.43 29.54 -18.65
N GLY A 213 21.82 28.35 -19.09
CA GLY A 213 22.07 28.05 -20.49
C GLY A 213 20.78 28.01 -21.29
N GLY A 214 20.74 28.65 -22.46
CA GLY A 214 19.62 28.57 -23.40
C GLY A 214 19.29 27.13 -23.79
N LEU A 215 18.06 26.89 -24.26
CA LEU A 215 17.68 25.55 -24.75
C LEU A 215 18.50 25.20 -25.99
N PRO A 216 18.97 23.95 -26.14
CA PRO A 216 19.68 23.49 -27.32
C PRO A 216 18.85 23.71 -28.60
N SER A 217 19.53 23.92 -29.71
CA SER A 217 18.87 24.13 -31.03
C SER A 217 18.23 22.85 -31.57
N GLN A 218 18.75 21.66 -31.20
CA GLN A 218 18.21 20.38 -31.63
C GLN A 218 16.94 20.01 -30.83
N ALA A 219 15.88 19.57 -31.51
CA ALA A 219 14.58 19.32 -30.91
C ALA A 219 14.63 18.24 -29.80
N GLU A 220 15.41 17.17 -30.01
CA GLU A 220 15.55 16.07 -29.04
C GLU A 220 16.33 16.51 -27.78
N ALA A 221 17.43 17.25 -27.96
CA ALA A 221 18.19 17.84 -26.86
C ALA A 221 17.38 18.89 -26.10
N ARG A 222 16.52 19.65 -26.79
CA ARG A 222 15.59 20.62 -26.19
C ARG A 222 14.56 19.94 -25.30
N SER A 223 13.97 18.83 -25.77
CA SER A 223 13.02 18.04 -25.00
C SER A 223 13.65 17.48 -23.72
N ASN A 224 14.87 16.91 -23.83
CA ASN A 224 15.58 16.38 -22.69
C ASN A 224 15.95 17.45 -21.65
N VAL A 225 16.40 18.64 -22.09
CA VAL A 225 16.72 19.75 -21.18
C VAL A 225 15.44 20.31 -20.52
N ALA A 226 14.32 20.39 -21.27
CA ALA A 226 13.04 20.80 -20.70
C ALA A 226 12.57 19.83 -19.62
N PHE A 227 12.68 18.51 -19.88
CA PHE A 227 12.36 17.47 -18.89
C PHE A 227 13.25 17.56 -17.64
N ILE A 228 14.57 17.73 -17.79
CA ILE A 228 15.49 17.87 -16.64
C ILE A 228 15.11 19.11 -15.81
N ARG A 229 14.77 20.22 -16.45
CA ARG A 229 14.34 21.46 -15.75
C ARG A 229 13.02 21.30 -15.01
N ASP A 230 12.06 20.57 -15.58
CA ASP A 230 10.79 20.27 -14.93
C ASP A 230 11.01 19.40 -13.68
N VAL A 231 11.80 18.33 -13.80
CA VAL A 231 12.18 17.49 -12.65
C VAL A 231 12.89 18.28 -11.56
N GLN A 232 13.83 19.17 -11.93
CA GLN A 232 14.52 20.05 -10.97
C GLN A 232 13.54 21.03 -10.30
N GLY A 233 12.62 21.62 -11.05
CA GLY A 233 11.60 22.52 -10.51
C GLY A 233 10.69 21.82 -9.49
N LYS A 234 10.22 20.63 -9.80
CA LYS A 234 9.42 19.80 -8.88
C LYS A 234 10.21 19.41 -7.63
N ALA A 235 11.48 19.01 -7.80
CA ALA A 235 12.38 18.71 -6.68
C ALA A 235 12.56 19.92 -5.74
N GLN A 236 12.67 21.14 -6.29
CA GLN A 236 12.76 22.35 -5.48
C GLN A 236 11.51 22.60 -4.63
N VAL A 237 10.32 22.47 -5.21
CA VAL A 237 9.05 22.63 -4.48
C VAL A 237 8.94 21.59 -3.38
N TYR A 238 9.09 20.31 -3.72
CA TYR A 238 8.95 19.23 -2.75
C TYR A 238 10.02 19.25 -1.65
N SER A 239 11.27 19.65 -1.95
CA SER A 239 12.32 19.70 -0.93
C SER A 239 12.00 20.67 0.21
N ALA A 240 11.42 21.82 -0.12
CA ALA A 240 11.01 22.80 0.89
C ALA A 240 9.87 22.26 1.78
N VAL A 241 8.84 21.68 1.17
CA VAL A 241 7.68 21.12 1.88
C VAL A 241 8.09 19.94 2.78
N ILE A 242 8.93 19.04 2.27
CA ILE A 242 9.44 17.89 3.04
C ILE A 242 10.28 18.36 4.24
N LYS A 243 11.21 19.32 4.02
CA LYS A 243 12.03 19.89 5.09
C LYS A 243 11.17 20.57 6.15
N GLU A 244 10.21 21.39 5.74
CA GLU A 244 9.29 22.06 6.65
C GLU A 244 8.47 21.07 7.47
N ALA A 245 7.88 20.05 6.84
CA ALA A 245 7.13 19.01 7.55
C ALA A 245 8.02 18.24 8.55
N ALA A 246 9.21 17.81 8.12
CA ALA A 246 10.14 17.11 9.00
C ALA A 246 10.65 17.98 10.19
N ALA A 247 10.62 19.30 10.06
CA ALA A 247 11.00 20.22 11.12
C ALA A 247 9.86 20.57 12.09
N LYS A 248 8.59 20.29 11.74
CA LYS A 248 7.42 20.57 12.59
C LYS A 248 7.23 19.58 13.74
N ALA A 249 7.84 18.42 13.66
CA ALA A 249 7.71 17.38 14.66
C ALA A 249 9.08 16.78 15.01
N ASP A 250 9.32 16.63 16.30
CA ASP A 250 10.50 15.93 16.82
C ASP A 250 10.16 14.46 17.11
N ASN A 251 11.15 13.58 17.06
CA ASN A 251 10.95 12.20 17.52
C ASN A 251 10.85 12.17 19.04
N ILE A 252 9.80 11.56 19.58
CA ILE A 252 9.54 11.38 21.01
C ILE A 252 10.02 10.02 21.47
N ALA A 253 9.86 8.99 20.63
CA ALA A 253 10.31 7.64 20.90
C ALA A 253 11.83 7.50 20.71
N ASP A 254 12.44 6.62 21.49
CA ASP A 254 13.86 6.26 21.34
C ASP A 254 14.03 5.23 20.23
N TYR A 255 14.75 5.59 19.17
CA TYR A 255 15.12 4.73 18.03
C TYR A 255 16.49 4.05 18.21
N GLY A 256 17.17 4.28 19.32
CA GLY A 256 18.51 3.77 19.58
C GLY A 256 19.59 4.39 18.66
N ASP A 257 20.67 3.65 18.42
CA ASP A 257 21.74 4.15 17.53
C ASP A 257 21.36 3.97 16.05
N THR A 258 20.85 5.03 15.46
CA THR A 258 20.40 5.08 14.06
C THR A 258 21.55 5.01 13.04
N ARG A 259 22.82 5.14 13.46
CA ARG A 259 24.00 4.95 12.60
C ARG A 259 24.21 3.48 12.26
N VAL A 260 23.82 2.57 13.15
CA VAL A 260 23.90 1.12 12.94
C VAL A 260 22.56 0.53 12.51
N ASN A 261 21.44 0.95 13.13
CA ASN A 261 20.10 0.54 12.71
C ASN A 261 19.59 1.47 11.59
N ARG A 262 19.87 1.11 10.35
CA ARG A 262 19.46 1.90 9.17
C ARG A 262 17.96 1.97 8.98
N LEU A 263 17.20 0.97 9.44
CA LEU A 263 15.74 1.02 9.40
C LEU A 263 15.19 2.04 10.39
N ALA A 264 15.76 2.10 11.59
CA ALA A 264 15.42 3.12 12.58
C ALA A 264 15.69 4.53 12.05
N ALA A 265 16.83 4.74 11.37
CA ALA A 265 17.15 6.01 10.73
C ALA A 265 16.08 6.46 9.70
N GLN A 266 15.56 5.53 8.90
CA GLN A 266 14.52 5.82 7.91
C GLN A 266 13.17 6.08 8.60
N LEU A 267 12.76 5.21 9.52
CA LEU A 267 11.45 5.30 10.16
C LEU A 267 11.31 6.54 11.07
N GLN A 268 12.38 6.99 11.75
CA GLN A 268 12.32 8.23 12.50
C GLN A 268 12.07 9.47 11.61
N ILE A 269 12.61 9.48 10.38
CA ILE A 269 12.35 10.55 9.41
C ILE A 269 10.91 10.47 8.91
N VAL A 270 10.43 9.26 8.58
CA VAL A 270 9.03 9.04 8.17
C VAL A 270 8.06 9.49 9.26
N ALA A 271 8.34 9.16 10.54
CA ALA A 271 7.50 9.60 11.67
C ALA A 271 7.37 11.14 11.72
N ARG A 272 8.49 11.85 11.61
CA ARG A 272 8.48 13.33 11.59
C ARG A 272 7.69 13.89 10.41
N MET A 273 7.86 13.32 9.21
CA MET A 273 7.12 13.77 8.02
C MET A 273 5.61 13.55 8.17
N VAL A 274 5.20 12.40 8.67
CA VAL A 274 3.78 12.09 8.92
C VAL A 274 3.22 12.99 10.02
N ALA A 275 3.90 13.12 11.15
CA ALA A 275 3.47 13.95 12.26
C ALA A 275 3.47 15.46 11.90
N GLY A 276 4.40 15.89 11.05
CA GLY A 276 4.47 17.25 10.51
C GLY A 276 3.40 17.59 9.48
N GLY A 277 2.51 16.63 9.17
CA GLY A 277 1.31 16.86 8.36
C GLY A 277 1.49 16.64 6.87
N LEU A 278 2.57 15.98 6.43
CA LEU A 278 2.76 15.65 5.02
C LEU A 278 1.62 14.72 4.54
N LYS A 279 1.06 15.02 3.37
CA LYS A 279 -0.05 14.25 2.76
C LYS A 279 0.42 13.04 1.95
N THR A 280 1.70 12.72 1.99
CA THR A 280 2.28 11.54 1.32
C THR A 280 1.54 10.27 1.73
N ARG A 281 1.12 9.48 0.74
CA ARG A 281 0.27 8.31 0.92
C ARG A 281 1.05 7.03 1.18
N VAL A 282 2.23 6.91 0.60
CA VAL A 282 3.05 5.69 0.71
C VAL A 282 4.50 6.06 0.99
N TYR A 283 5.05 5.38 1.97
CA TYR A 283 6.49 5.39 2.25
C TYR A 283 7.06 3.99 2.02
N VAL A 284 8.24 3.92 1.42
CA VAL A 284 8.98 2.67 1.25
C VAL A 284 10.32 2.81 1.97
N VAL A 285 10.56 1.92 2.91
CA VAL A 285 11.79 1.82 3.68
C VAL A 285 12.38 0.41 3.54
N SER A 286 13.67 0.23 3.77
CA SER A 286 14.30 -1.07 3.60
C SER A 286 15.42 -1.34 4.58
N LEU A 287 15.61 -2.62 4.93
CA LEU A 287 16.76 -3.13 5.64
C LEU A 287 17.32 -4.31 4.87
N GLY A 288 18.57 -4.22 4.40
CA GLY A 288 19.29 -5.30 3.74
C GLY A 288 20.04 -6.19 4.73
N GLY A 289 20.62 -7.27 4.20
CA GLY A 289 21.48 -8.20 4.94
C GLY A 289 20.80 -9.53 5.28
N PHE A 290 19.55 -9.76 4.88
CA PHE A 290 18.83 -11.00 5.14
C PHE A 290 19.29 -12.19 4.27
N ASP A 291 20.24 -11.99 3.35
CA ASP A 291 20.82 -13.09 2.56
C ASP A 291 21.85 -13.89 3.38
N THR A 292 21.35 -14.59 4.39
CA THR A 292 22.13 -15.26 5.42
C THR A 292 22.50 -16.71 5.06
N HIS A 293 23.19 -16.89 3.92
CA HIS A 293 23.71 -18.21 3.53
C HIS A 293 24.76 -18.76 4.47
N ALA A 294 25.46 -17.91 5.22
CA ALA A 294 26.48 -18.30 6.18
C ALA A 294 26.42 -17.38 7.40
N ALA A 295 26.88 -17.87 8.54
CA ALA A 295 26.98 -17.12 9.80
C ALA A 295 25.67 -16.41 10.17
N GLN A 296 24.52 -17.02 9.83
CA GLN A 296 23.19 -16.58 10.27
C GLN A 296 23.11 -16.58 11.78
N THR A 297 23.68 -17.63 12.39
CA THR A 297 23.90 -17.75 13.83
C THR A 297 25.37 -17.88 14.16
N LEU A 298 25.76 -17.70 15.43
CA LEU A 298 27.08 -18.05 15.92
C LEU A 298 27.14 -19.53 16.29
N GLU A 299 28.33 -20.14 16.17
CA GLU A 299 28.52 -21.53 16.53
C GLU A 299 28.24 -21.76 18.02
N GLY A 300 27.33 -22.69 18.32
CA GLY A 300 26.90 -22.97 19.69
C GLY A 300 25.97 -21.91 20.31
N GLU A 301 25.68 -20.82 19.61
CA GLU A 301 24.83 -19.71 20.08
C GLU A 301 23.72 -19.38 19.05
N PRO A 302 22.73 -20.26 18.86
CA PRO A 302 21.73 -20.09 17.78
C PRO A 302 20.80 -18.89 17.97
N THR A 303 20.77 -18.27 19.14
CA THR A 303 20.03 -17.04 19.42
C THR A 303 20.80 -15.77 19.03
N ASN A 304 22.08 -15.89 18.66
CA ASN A 304 22.97 -14.80 18.32
C ASN A 304 23.47 -14.96 16.87
N GLY A 305 23.93 -13.88 16.26
CA GLY A 305 24.43 -13.86 14.89
C GLY A 305 23.81 -12.77 14.03
N SER A 306 24.10 -12.80 12.73
CA SER A 306 23.66 -11.74 11.81
C SER A 306 22.13 -11.62 11.74
N HIS A 307 21.42 -12.73 11.69
CA HIS A 307 19.96 -12.73 11.63
C HIS A 307 19.32 -12.17 12.90
N ALA A 308 19.84 -12.56 14.07
CA ALA A 308 19.39 -12.02 15.36
C ALA A 308 19.55 -10.49 15.43
N VAL A 309 20.67 -9.95 14.95
CA VAL A 309 20.91 -8.51 14.89
C VAL A 309 19.90 -7.82 13.99
N LEU A 310 19.65 -8.37 12.77
CA LEU A 310 18.69 -7.80 11.83
C LEU A 310 17.25 -7.83 12.37
N LEU A 311 16.84 -8.93 12.97
CA LEU A 311 15.52 -9.04 13.62
C LEU A 311 15.37 -8.08 14.80
N GLY A 312 16.44 -7.89 15.57
CA GLY A 312 16.48 -6.88 16.63
C GLY A 312 16.31 -5.47 16.08
N TYR A 313 16.96 -5.15 14.97
CA TYR A 313 16.80 -3.85 14.29
C TYR A 313 15.37 -3.63 13.79
N VAL A 314 14.77 -4.62 13.13
CA VAL A 314 13.37 -4.55 12.70
C VAL A 314 12.44 -4.34 13.87
N SER A 315 12.58 -5.14 14.91
CA SER A 315 11.76 -5.10 16.13
C SER A 315 11.80 -3.74 16.82
N ALA A 316 13.00 -3.24 17.09
CA ALA A 316 13.20 -1.95 17.77
C ALA A 316 12.70 -0.77 16.91
N ALA A 317 13.05 -0.76 15.63
CA ALA A 317 12.69 0.34 14.74
C ALA A 317 11.17 0.45 14.53
N MET A 318 10.49 -0.67 14.25
CA MET A 318 9.04 -0.68 14.06
C MET A 318 8.29 -0.30 15.33
N ALA A 319 8.70 -0.83 16.48
CA ALA A 319 8.07 -0.50 17.76
C ALA A 319 8.30 0.97 18.17
N ALA A 320 9.48 1.53 17.93
CA ALA A 320 9.75 2.95 18.14
C ALA A 320 8.90 3.82 17.23
N PHE A 321 8.78 3.44 15.95
CA PHE A 321 7.93 4.14 14.98
C PHE A 321 6.47 4.17 15.41
N GLN A 322 5.91 3.04 15.85
CA GLN A 322 4.53 2.98 16.34
C GLN A 322 4.31 3.87 17.56
N ARG A 323 5.25 3.88 18.52
CA ARG A 323 5.17 4.76 19.70
C ARG A 323 5.26 6.23 19.34
N ASP A 324 6.08 6.59 18.37
CA ASP A 324 6.19 7.98 17.89
C ASP A 324 4.88 8.45 17.25
N LEU A 325 4.27 7.62 16.40
CA LEU A 325 2.97 7.92 15.81
C LEU A 325 1.88 8.12 16.87
N GLU A 326 1.91 7.31 17.94
CA GLU A 326 0.98 7.42 19.07
C GLU A 326 1.20 8.69 19.88
N ALA A 327 2.45 9.03 20.15
CA ALA A 327 2.80 10.25 20.89
C ALA A 327 2.37 11.51 20.14
N HIS A 328 2.34 11.46 18.80
CA HIS A 328 1.85 12.54 17.94
C HIS A 328 0.35 12.47 17.63
N GLY A 329 -0.36 11.40 18.06
CA GLY A 329 -1.79 11.23 17.81
C GLY A 329 -2.14 10.93 16.34
N VAL A 330 -1.19 10.44 15.54
CA VAL A 330 -1.36 10.16 14.10
C VAL A 330 -1.39 8.67 13.76
N GLN A 331 -1.35 7.81 14.78
CA GLN A 331 -1.28 6.33 14.64
C GLN A 331 -2.47 5.75 13.85
N ASP A 332 -3.63 6.39 13.92
CA ASP A 332 -4.86 5.87 13.29
C ASP A 332 -4.85 5.98 11.77
N ARG A 333 -3.97 6.81 11.22
CA ARG A 333 -3.82 7.01 9.78
C ARG A 333 -2.64 6.24 9.16
N VAL A 334 -1.90 5.44 9.94
CA VAL A 334 -0.69 4.76 9.46
C VAL A 334 -0.82 3.25 9.61
N LEU A 335 -0.57 2.54 8.50
CA LEU A 335 -0.41 1.09 8.44
C LEU A 335 1.02 0.77 8.03
N THR A 336 1.70 -0.08 8.79
CA THR A 336 3.06 -0.57 8.47
C THR A 336 2.99 -2.03 8.08
N MET A 337 3.64 -2.41 6.97
CA MET A 337 3.66 -3.79 6.47
C MET A 337 5.07 -4.20 6.08
N THR A 338 5.57 -5.32 6.62
CA THR A 338 6.85 -5.91 6.19
C THR A 338 6.66 -6.84 5.01
N PHE A 339 7.68 -6.97 4.15
CA PHE A 339 7.75 -8.02 3.13
C PHE A 339 9.22 -8.39 2.83
N SER A 340 9.42 -9.61 2.34
CA SER A 340 10.70 -10.09 1.83
C SER A 340 10.44 -10.81 0.51
N GLU A 341 11.40 -10.80 -0.40
CA GLU A 341 11.23 -11.34 -1.76
C GLU A 341 10.98 -12.85 -1.78
N PHE A 342 11.44 -13.57 -0.77
CA PHE A 342 11.16 -14.98 -0.49
C PHE A 342 11.56 -15.32 0.96
N GLY A 343 11.25 -16.55 1.41
CA GLY A 343 11.74 -17.12 2.66
C GLY A 343 13.00 -17.98 2.45
N ARG A 344 13.38 -18.72 3.48
CA ARG A 344 14.53 -19.62 3.46
C ARG A 344 14.08 -21.08 3.56
N ARG A 345 14.94 -22.00 3.12
CA ARG A 345 14.71 -23.44 3.25
C ARG A 345 14.43 -23.84 4.68
N VAL A 346 13.64 -24.90 4.84
CA VAL A 346 13.40 -25.47 6.16
C VAL A 346 14.70 -26.03 6.75
N ALA A 347 15.50 -26.70 5.94
CA ALA A 347 16.81 -27.20 6.38
C ALA A 347 17.87 -26.10 6.45
N SER A 348 18.69 -26.16 7.48
CA SER A 348 19.95 -25.38 7.54
C SER A 348 21.04 -26.00 6.66
N ASN A 349 22.05 -25.20 6.36
CA ASN A 349 23.27 -25.66 5.68
C ASN A 349 24.46 -25.78 6.65
N LEU A 350 25.60 -26.27 6.15
CA LEU A 350 26.81 -26.50 6.95
C LEU A 350 27.53 -25.19 7.36
N SER A 351 27.17 -24.07 6.76
CA SER A 351 27.77 -22.75 7.05
C SER A 351 27.04 -21.96 8.14
N LEU A 352 26.23 -22.63 8.98
CA LEU A 352 25.38 -22.00 10.01
C LEU A 352 24.43 -20.97 9.39
N GLY A 353 23.88 -21.29 8.23
CA GLY A 353 22.94 -20.44 7.47
C GLY A 353 21.86 -21.26 6.79
N THR A 354 21.16 -20.61 5.86
CA THR A 354 20.06 -21.20 5.10
C THR A 354 20.11 -20.78 3.63
N ASP A 355 19.74 -21.70 2.75
CA ASP A 355 19.62 -21.41 1.32
C ASP A 355 18.26 -20.79 1.00
N HIS A 356 18.10 -20.25 -0.23
CA HIS A 356 16.84 -19.65 -0.69
C HIS A 356 15.69 -20.68 -0.64
N GLY A 357 14.57 -20.23 -0.12
CA GLY A 357 13.32 -20.99 -0.03
C GLY A 357 12.16 -20.20 -0.64
N THR A 358 10.97 -20.38 -0.11
CA THR A 358 9.73 -19.92 -0.75
C THR A 358 8.97 -18.88 0.08
N SER A 359 8.32 -19.28 1.16
CA SER A 359 7.43 -18.43 1.94
C SER A 359 8.06 -17.93 3.23
N ALA A 360 7.65 -16.74 3.66
CA ALA A 360 8.12 -16.09 4.88
C ALA A 360 6.94 -15.49 5.66
N PRO A 361 7.08 -15.15 6.95
CA PRO A 361 6.08 -14.38 7.65
C PRO A 361 6.10 -12.92 7.21
N MET A 362 4.91 -12.29 7.24
CA MET A 362 4.73 -10.86 7.16
C MET A 362 4.17 -10.33 8.47
N PHE A 363 4.59 -9.14 8.86
CA PHE A 363 4.05 -8.41 9.99
C PHE A 363 3.28 -7.19 9.47
N ILE A 364 2.04 -7.02 9.94
CA ILE A 364 1.26 -5.81 9.70
C ILE A 364 1.04 -5.15 11.06
N MET A 365 1.39 -3.87 11.17
CA MET A 365 1.36 -3.13 12.42
C MET A 365 0.59 -1.82 12.29
N GLY A 366 -0.20 -1.48 13.30
CA GLY A 366 -0.97 -0.24 13.41
C GLY A 366 -2.10 -0.36 14.42
N SER A 367 -2.65 0.77 14.85
CA SER A 367 -3.76 0.82 15.83
C SER A 367 -5.06 0.17 15.33
N LYS A 368 -5.27 0.19 14.01
CA LYS A 368 -6.48 -0.33 13.36
C LYS A 368 -6.35 -1.78 12.89
N VAL A 369 -5.20 -2.41 13.14
CA VAL A 369 -4.94 -3.80 12.71
C VAL A 369 -5.77 -4.78 13.56
N ILE A 370 -6.35 -5.79 12.93
CA ILE A 370 -6.85 -6.99 13.64
C ILE A 370 -5.61 -7.78 14.03
N ASP A 371 -5.26 -7.69 15.30
CA ASP A 371 -4.05 -8.29 15.89
C ASP A 371 -4.07 -9.83 15.91
N GLY A 372 -2.93 -10.39 16.28
CA GLY A 372 -2.78 -11.82 16.47
C GLY A 372 -2.28 -12.56 15.22
N ILE A 373 -2.37 -13.89 15.26
CA ILE A 373 -1.95 -14.76 14.15
C ILE A 373 -3.12 -14.88 13.17
N ARG A 374 -2.89 -14.44 11.93
CA ARG A 374 -3.96 -14.31 10.92
C ARG A 374 -3.99 -15.46 9.91
N THR A 375 -2.87 -16.18 9.76
CA THR A 375 -2.77 -17.34 8.88
C THR A 375 -2.11 -18.51 9.60
N PRO A 376 -2.45 -19.77 9.27
CA PRO A 376 -1.82 -20.93 9.88
C PRO A 376 -0.32 -20.97 9.56
N TYR A 377 0.46 -21.50 10.49
CA TYR A 377 1.87 -21.75 10.25
C TYR A 377 2.03 -22.98 9.34
N PRO A 378 2.91 -22.93 8.32
CA PRO A 378 3.13 -24.07 7.43
C PRO A 378 3.72 -25.28 8.16
N SER A 379 3.42 -26.49 7.66
CA SER A 379 4.03 -27.71 8.17
C SER A 379 5.52 -27.79 7.83
N LEU A 380 6.36 -28.12 8.80
CA LEU A 380 7.78 -28.39 8.58
C LEU A 380 8.07 -29.79 8.01
N THR A 381 7.06 -30.64 7.86
CA THR A 381 7.17 -32.01 7.36
C THR A 381 6.43 -32.22 6.04
N ASP A 382 5.43 -31.41 5.73
CA ASP A 382 4.72 -31.40 4.44
C ASP A 382 5.29 -30.30 3.55
N LEU A 383 6.37 -30.61 2.86
CA LEU A 383 7.18 -29.66 2.09
C LEU A 383 7.01 -29.85 0.57
N ASP A 384 7.28 -28.81 -0.20
CA ASP A 384 7.49 -28.89 -1.64
C ASP A 384 9.00 -28.81 -1.94
N ARG A 385 9.61 -29.93 -2.33
CA ARG A 385 11.05 -30.03 -2.65
C ARG A 385 11.99 -29.49 -1.55
N GLY A 386 11.57 -29.61 -0.30
CA GLY A 386 12.32 -29.15 0.87
C GLY A 386 12.02 -27.70 1.30
N ASP A 387 11.11 -27.04 0.61
CA ASP A 387 10.65 -25.69 0.93
C ASP A 387 9.27 -25.71 1.61
N LEU A 388 8.98 -24.66 2.37
CA LEU A 388 7.67 -24.46 2.96
C LEU A 388 6.62 -24.26 1.87
N LYS A 389 5.51 -24.98 1.96
CA LYS A 389 4.33 -24.65 1.18
C LYS A 389 3.75 -23.32 1.65
N MET A 390 3.35 -22.47 0.73
CA MET A 390 2.70 -21.22 1.10
C MET A 390 1.33 -21.48 1.75
N SER A 391 0.99 -20.72 2.77
CA SER A 391 -0.34 -20.70 3.40
C SER A 391 -1.25 -19.65 2.75
N ILE A 392 -0.66 -18.59 2.22
CA ILE A 392 -1.38 -17.47 1.62
C ILE A 392 -0.54 -16.83 0.50
N ASP A 393 -1.21 -16.42 -0.57
CA ASP A 393 -0.60 -15.62 -1.64
C ASP A 393 -0.42 -14.17 -1.16
N PHE A 394 0.78 -13.59 -1.35
CA PHE A 394 1.05 -12.20 -0.93
C PHE A 394 0.08 -11.20 -1.58
N ARG A 395 -0.45 -11.51 -2.76
CA ARG A 395 -1.42 -10.65 -3.47
C ARG A 395 -2.78 -10.60 -2.77
N GLN A 396 -3.15 -11.63 -1.98
CA GLN A 396 -4.31 -11.57 -1.10
C GLN A 396 -4.10 -10.53 0.01
N VAL A 397 -2.85 -10.41 0.52
CA VAL A 397 -2.50 -9.37 1.49
C VAL A 397 -2.56 -7.99 0.84
N TYR A 398 -2.04 -7.85 -0.39
CA TYR A 398 -2.12 -6.58 -1.14
C TYR A 398 -3.58 -6.19 -1.45
N ALA A 399 -4.41 -7.15 -1.87
CA ALA A 399 -5.84 -6.93 -2.05
C ALA A 399 -6.51 -6.46 -0.76
N SER A 400 -6.15 -7.07 0.39
CA SER A 400 -6.66 -6.68 1.70
C SER A 400 -6.26 -5.25 2.09
N VAL A 401 -5.02 -4.85 1.81
CA VAL A 401 -4.55 -3.47 2.04
C VAL A 401 -5.28 -2.49 1.13
N LEU A 402 -5.42 -2.82 -0.16
CA LEU A 402 -6.13 -1.96 -1.11
C LEU A 402 -7.61 -1.78 -0.72
N GLU A 403 -8.30 -2.87 -0.36
CA GLU A 403 -9.72 -2.84 0.01
C GLU A 403 -9.92 -2.24 1.41
N GLN A 404 -9.32 -2.86 2.44
CA GLN A 404 -9.65 -2.56 3.84
C GLN A 404 -8.94 -1.33 4.37
N TRP A 405 -7.77 -0.99 3.83
CA TRP A 405 -7.02 0.19 4.25
C TRP A 405 -7.26 1.39 3.34
N PHE A 406 -7.19 1.23 2.04
CA PHE A 406 -7.38 2.34 1.12
C PHE A 406 -8.82 2.50 0.61
N GLY A 407 -9.71 1.52 0.84
CA GLY A 407 -11.10 1.59 0.40
C GLY A 407 -11.27 1.39 -1.10
N ALA A 408 -10.30 0.77 -1.77
CA ALA A 408 -10.37 0.55 -3.21
C ALA A 408 -11.49 -0.45 -3.56
N ASP A 409 -12.23 -0.15 -4.63
CA ASP A 409 -13.26 -1.02 -5.17
C ASP A 409 -12.65 -2.35 -5.69
N PRO A 410 -13.32 -3.50 -5.50
CA PRO A 410 -12.85 -4.79 -6.02
C PRO A 410 -12.52 -4.80 -7.51
N ALA A 411 -13.23 -4.04 -8.35
CA ALA A 411 -12.92 -3.92 -9.77
C ALA A 411 -11.57 -3.20 -10.01
N VAL A 412 -11.26 -2.19 -9.19
CA VAL A 412 -9.97 -1.49 -9.20
C VAL A 412 -8.85 -2.42 -8.73
N ILE A 413 -9.08 -3.19 -7.66
CA ILE A 413 -8.11 -4.16 -7.14
C ILE A 413 -7.76 -5.21 -8.19
N ARG A 414 -8.76 -5.75 -8.89
CA ARG A 414 -8.56 -6.68 -10.02
C ARG A 414 -7.65 -6.09 -11.10
N GLN A 415 -7.80 -4.81 -11.44
CA GLN A 415 -6.95 -4.15 -12.43
C GLN A 415 -5.53 -3.95 -11.91
N ILE A 416 -5.37 -3.59 -10.64
CA ILE A 416 -4.08 -3.40 -9.99
C ILE A 416 -3.32 -4.73 -9.89
N LEU A 417 -3.98 -5.83 -9.54
CA LEU A 417 -3.37 -7.14 -9.29
C LEU A 417 -3.57 -8.14 -10.45
N PHE A 418 -4.21 -7.72 -11.56
CA PHE A 418 -4.48 -8.48 -12.79
C PHE A 418 -5.46 -9.65 -12.65
N GLN A 419 -5.96 -9.92 -11.45
CA GLN A 419 -6.99 -10.94 -11.16
C GLN A 419 -7.66 -10.67 -9.81
N ASP A 420 -8.72 -11.41 -9.51
CA ASP A 420 -9.38 -11.38 -8.22
C ASP A 420 -8.59 -12.17 -7.18
N PHE A 421 -8.49 -11.62 -5.98
CA PHE A 421 -7.94 -12.28 -4.81
C PHE A 421 -8.92 -12.19 -3.64
N GLU A 422 -9.13 -13.30 -2.94
CA GLU A 422 -9.84 -13.26 -1.67
C GLU A 422 -9.03 -12.47 -0.65
N THR A 423 -9.69 -11.56 0.06
CA THR A 423 -9.04 -10.74 1.08
C THR A 423 -8.98 -11.46 2.42
N VAL A 424 -7.94 -11.18 3.20
CA VAL A 424 -7.79 -11.65 4.58
C VAL A 424 -8.18 -10.51 5.50
N PRO A 425 -8.98 -10.73 6.54
CA PRO A 425 -9.30 -9.69 7.50
C PRO A 425 -8.05 -9.23 8.25
N ILE A 426 -7.56 -8.02 7.96
CA ILE A 426 -6.36 -7.41 8.57
C ILE A 426 -6.66 -6.09 9.28
N ILE A 427 -7.78 -5.43 8.94
CA ILE A 427 -8.17 -4.15 9.52
C ILE A 427 -9.49 -4.31 10.28
N LYS A 428 -9.58 -3.74 11.49
CA LYS A 428 -10.78 -3.77 12.35
C LYS A 428 -11.96 -3.14 11.62
N ALA A 429 -13.11 -3.82 11.63
CA ALA A 429 -14.34 -3.28 11.05
C ALA A 429 -14.69 -1.92 11.71
N GLY A 430 -15.11 -0.94 10.92
CA GLY A 430 -15.31 0.44 11.39
C GLY A 430 -14.01 1.25 11.49
N SER A 431 -12.85 0.64 11.21
CA SER A 431 -11.57 1.34 11.00
C SER A 431 -11.38 1.79 9.56
N THR A 432 -12.13 1.27 8.61
CA THR A 432 -12.45 2.05 7.45
C THR A 432 -13.10 3.31 8.03
N THR A 433 -12.51 4.47 7.85
CA THR A 433 -13.29 5.67 7.77
C THR A 433 -14.11 5.55 6.47
N HIS A 434 -15.14 4.72 6.52
CA HIS A 434 -16.39 5.34 6.26
C HIS A 434 -16.50 6.42 7.37
N VAL A 435 -16.04 7.62 7.15
CA VAL A 435 -16.85 8.81 7.43
C VAL A 435 -18.22 8.30 7.06
N ASP A 436 -19.15 8.10 8.03
CA ASP A 436 -20.55 7.79 7.68
C ASP A 436 -20.72 8.37 6.31
N ASP A 437 -21.01 7.55 5.25
CA ASP A 437 -20.89 7.96 3.83
C ASP A 437 -21.76 9.19 3.56
N ALA A 438 -21.49 10.24 4.33
CA ALA A 438 -22.16 11.49 4.35
C ALA A 438 -21.30 12.46 3.57
N THR A 439 -21.49 12.50 2.26
CA THR A 439 -20.98 13.61 1.47
C THR A 439 -21.67 14.89 1.94
N SER A 440 -20.89 15.84 2.45
CA SER A 440 -21.40 17.12 2.96
C SER A 440 -20.94 18.29 2.08
N ALA A 441 -21.86 19.15 1.73
CA ALA A 441 -21.53 20.43 1.09
C ALA A 441 -22.41 21.53 1.71
N GLY A 442 -21.80 22.46 2.45
CA GLY A 442 -22.44 23.71 2.90
C GLY A 442 -23.76 23.56 3.65
N GLY A 443 -23.91 22.55 4.51
CA GLY A 443 -25.13 22.31 5.27
C GLY A 443 -26.10 21.29 4.66
N LEU A 444 -25.67 20.59 3.61
CA LEU A 444 -26.36 19.43 3.04
C LEU A 444 -25.47 18.19 3.18
N THR A 445 -25.98 17.12 3.77
CA THR A 445 -25.28 15.87 3.99
C THR A 445 -26.08 14.73 3.39
N LEU A 446 -25.47 13.89 2.56
CA LEU A 446 -26.04 12.66 2.05
C LEU A 446 -25.31 11.48 2.71
N TYR A 447 -26.05 10.67 3.47
CA TYR A 447 -25.51 9.48 4.14
C TYR A 447 -25.42 8.30 3.18
N ALA A 448 -24.75 7.24 3.64
CA ALA A 448 -24.69 5.97 2.92
C ALA A 448 -26.08 5.47 2.54
N ILE A 449 -26.19 5.00 1.31
CA ILE A 449 -27.39 4.35 0.79
C ILE A 449 -27.43 2.92 1.33
N SER A 450 -28.51 2.52 1.99
CA SER A 450 -28.61 1.21 2.62
C SER A 450 -29.88 0.46 2.22
N PRO A 451 -29.78 -0.83 1.88
CA PRO A 451 -28.55 -1.58 1.60
C PRO A 451 -27.88 -1.12 0.29
N ASN A 452 -26.56 -1.25 0.20
CA ASN A 452 -25.79 -1.06 -1.02
C ASN A 452 -24.67 -2.14 -1.05
N PRO A 453 -24.69 -3.10 -1.97
CA PRO A 453 -25.61 -3.28 -3.11
C PRO A 453 -27.08 -3.53 -2.72
N VAL A 454 -27.99 -3.00 -3.54
CA VAL A 454 -29.43 -3.08 -3.31
C VAL A 454 -30.09 -4.19 -4.14
N ARG A 455 -30.95 -4.99 -3.47
CA ARG A 455 -31.84 -5.98 -4.09
C ARG A 455 -33.28 -5.63 -3.68
N GLY A 456 -33.96 -4.88 -4.50
CA GLY A 456 -35.36 -4.48 -4.26
C GLY A 456 -35.50 -3.04 -3.77
N THR A 457 -35.36 -2.73 -2.49
CA THR A 457 -35.54 -1.36 -1.98
C THR A 457 -34.31 -0.87 -1.24
N ALA A 458 -33.85 0.34 -1.56
CA ALA A 458 -32.84 1.08 -0.83
C ALA A 458 -33.48 2.24 -0.04
N THR A 459 -32.81 2.69 1.02
CA THR A 459 -33.17 3.90 1.76
C THR A 459 -32.04 4.91 1.59
N ILE A 460 -32.35 6.08 1.06
CA ILE A 460 -31.47 7.22 0.91
C ILE A 460 -31.70 8.13 2.11
N ARG A 461 -30.69 8.28 2.97
CA ARG A 461 -30.74 9.18 4.14
C ARG A 461 -29.94 10.43 3.86
N TYR A 462 -30.48 11.59 4.23
CA TYR A 462 -29.81 12.88 4.08
C TYR A 462 -30.17 13.81 5.24
N ARG A 463 -29.30 14.78 5.51
CA ARG A 463 -29.50 15.80 6.52
C ARG A 463 -29.46 17.19 5.89
N VAL A 464 -30.32 18.04 6.35
CA VAL A 464 -30.45 19.43 5.92
C VAL A 464 -30.20 20.34 7.11
N ASP A 465 -29.21 21.23 7.02
CA ASP A 465 -28.87 22.17 8.09
C ASP A 465 -29.58 23.54 7.96
N ALA A 466 -30.27 23.77 6.84
CA ALA A 466 -31.06 24.97 6.62
C ALA A 466 -32.38 24.62 5.93
N ALA A 467 -33.49 25.28 6.30
CA ALA A 467 -34.81 25.08 5.69
C ALA A 467 -34.83 25.71 4.28
N LEU A 468 -34.31 24.98 3.30
CA LEU A 468 -34.26 25.35 1.87
C LEU A 468 -34.88 24.24 1.02
N PRO A 469 -35.30 24.54 -0.23
CA PRO A 469 -35.74 23.48 -1.15
C PRO A 469 -34.65 22.45 -1.38
N VAL A 470 -34.99 21.19 -1.19
CA VAL A 470 -34.14 20.01 -1.42
C VAL A 470 -34.71 19.22 -2.57
N ARG A 471 -33.83 18.66 -3.39
CA ARG A 471 -34.16 17.70 -4.43
C ARG A 471 -33.23 16.50 -4.37
N VAL A 472 -33.79 15.30 -4.40
CA VAL A 472 -33.03 14.03 -4.41
C VAL A 472 -33.37 13.30 -5.70
N ASP A 473 -32.43 13.23 -6.60
CA ASP A 473 -32.55 12.60 -7.92
C ASP A 473 -31.66 11.37 -8.04
N VAL A 474 -32.09 10.42 -8.86
CA VAL A 474 -31.31 9.23 -9.24
C VAL A 474 -31.00 9.31 -10.73
N TYR A 475 -29.75 9.05 -11.07
CA TYR A 475 -29.23 9.00 -12.44
C TYR A 475 -28.64 7.62 -12.73
N ASP A 476 -28.69 7.17 -13.97
CA ASP A 476 -27.97 5.98 -14.40
C ASP A 476 -26.47 6.29 -14.62
N ALA A 477 -25.69 5.26 -14.97
CA ALA A 477 -24.25 5.37 -15.22
C ALA A 477 -23.89 6.28 -16.41
N LEU A 478 -24.85 6.61 -17.28
CA LEU A 478 -24.67 7.51 -18.42
C LEU A 478 -25.12 8.95 -18.10
N GLY A 479 -25.60 9.20 -16.88
CA GLY A 479 -26.10 10.50 -16.42
C GLY A 479 -27.54 10.80 -16.83
N PHE A 480 -28.30 9.83 -17.36
CA PHE A 480 -29.72 10.02 -17.61
C PHE A 480 -30.51 9.96 -16.30
N HIS A 481 -31.41 10.92 -16.14
CA HIS A 481 -32.31 10.97 -14.99
C HIS A 481 -33.24 9.75 -14.96
N VAL A 482 -33.26 9.04 -13.84
CA VAL A 482 -34.03 7.81 -13.62
C VAL A 482 -35.27 8.08 -12.75
N ALA A 483 -35.10 8.81 -11.65
CA ALA A 483 -36.16 9.11 -10.72
C ALA A 483 -35.84 10.34 -9.86
N THR A 484 -36.90 11.06 -9.43
CA THR A 484 -36.84 12.03 -8.32
C THR A 484 -37.47 11.41 -7.10
N LEU A 485 -36.72 11.29 -6.01
CA LEU A 485 -37.16 10.62 -4.77
C LEU A 485 -37.72 11.58 -3.76
N ALA A 486 -37.28 12.82 -3.74
CA ALA A 486 -37.79 13.89 -2.90
C ALA A 486 -37.62 15.24 -3.61
N GLU A 487 -38.61 16.14 -3.46
CA GLU A 487 -38.55 17.51 -3.97
C GLU A 487 -39.41 18.40 -3.07
N GLY A 488 -38.87 19.54 -2.62
CA GLY A 488 -39.61 20.52 -1.82
C GLY A 488 -38.82 21.09 -0.66
N HIS A 489 -39.49 21.86 0.18
CA HIS A 489 -38.91 22.42 1.40
C HIS A 489 -38.83 21.36 2.49
N HIS A 490 -37.64 21.10 2.98
CA HIS A 490 -37.35 20.20 4.09
C HIS A 490 -36.92 21.00 5.31
N SER A 491 -37.41 20.59 6.51
CA SER A 491 -36.98 21.19 7.78
C SER A 491 -35.51 20.84 8.09
N HIS A 492 -34.88 21.62 8.95
CA HIS A 492 -33.58 21.24 9.53
C HIS A 492 -33.70 19.84 10.19
N GLY A 493 -32.74 18.98 9.92
CA GLY A 493 -32.68 17.64 10.48
C GLY A 493 -32.45 16.55 9.45
N GLU A 494 -32.60 15.30 9.90
CA GLU A 494 -32.45 14.11 9.07
C GLU A 494 -33.74 13.75 8.36
N HIS A 495 -33.62 13.32 7.11
CA HIS A 495 -34.69 12.88 6.23
C HIS A 495 -34.32 11.55 5.59
N SER A 496 -35.32 10.82 5.09
CA SER A 496 -35.13 9.57 4.35
C SER A 496 -36.09 9.46 3.19
N ALA A 497 -35.59 8.94 2.07
CA ALA A 497 -36.37 8.66 0.87
C ALA A 497 -36.21 7.18 0.49
N PRO A 498 -37.23 6.36 0.54
CA PRO A 498 -37.17 4.98 0.07
C PRO A 498 -37.19 4.94 -1.47
N PHE A 499 -36.42 4.05 -2.05
CA PHE A 499 -36.34 3.86 -3.50
C PHE A 499 -36.49 2.39 -3.87
N ASN A 500 -37.50 2.06 -4.64
CA ASN A 500 -37.71 0.72 -5.16
C ASN A 500 -36.91 0.54 -6.47
N THR A 501 -35.92 -0.33 -6.44
CA THR A 501 -35.02 -0.61 -7.57
C THR A 501 -35.40 -1.86 -8.36
N SER A 502 -36.53 -2.52 -8.04
CA SER A 502 -36.92 -3.81 -8.65
C SER A 502 -37.15 -3.76 -10.16
N THR A 503 -37.41 -2.59 -10.71
CA THR A 503 -37.58 -2.38 -12.16
C THR A 503 -36.30 -1.98 -12.88
N LEU A 504 -35.22 -1.65 -12.14
CA LEU A 504 -33.98 -1.18 -12.70
C LEU A 504 -33.10 -2.36 -13.15
N PRO A 505 -32.37 -2.24 -14.25
CA PRO A 505 -31.29 -3.17 -14.60
C PRO A 505 -30.21 -3.22 -13.50
N SER A 506 -29.51 -4.37 -13.37
CA SER A 506 -28.29 -4.44 -12.56
C SER A 506 -27.26 -3.45 -13.10
N GLY A 507 -26.68 -2.64 -12.22
CA GLY A 507 -25.72 -1.60 -12.61
C GLY A 507 -25.52 -0.56 -11.51
N THR A 508 -24.66 0.41 -11.78
CA THR A 508 -24.38 1.53 -10.90
C THR A 508 -25.31 2.69 -11.24
N TYR A 509 -25.86 3.30 -10.21
CA TYR A 509 -26.69 4.49 -10.25
C TYR A 509 -26.11 5.55 -9.32
N HIS A 510 -26.36 6.81 -9.63
CA HIS A 510 -25.89 7.94 -8.82
C HIS A 510 -27.10 8.64 -8.19
N VAL A 511 -27.09 8.74 -6.88
CA VAL A 511 -28.08 9.52 -6.13
C VAL A 511 -27.49 10.89 -5.85
N ARG A 512 -28.14 11.93 -6.34
CA ARG A 512 -27.74 13.32 -6.15
C ARG A 512 -28.75 14.02 -5.26
N CYS A 513 -28.29 14.50 -4.11
CA CYS A 513 -29.05 15.39 -3.26
C CYS A 513 -28.59 16.84 -3.50
N SER A 514 -29.52 17.77 -3.75
CA SER A 514 -29.20 19.15 -4.07
C SER A 514 -30.04 20.11 -3.24
N GLN A 515 -29.44 21.26 -2.83
CA GLN A 515 -30.05 22.35 -2.09
C GLN A 515 -29.50 23.68 -2.59
N GLY A 516 -30.31 24.44 -3.31
CA GLY A 516 -29.86 25.66 -3.98
C GLY A 516 -28.78 25.38 -5.02
N ARG A 517 -27.58 25.95 -4.82
CA ARG A 517 -26.41 25.71 -5.70
C ARG A 517 -25.54 24.55 -5.23
N GLN A 518 -25.80 24.01 -4.06
CA GLN A 518 -25.01 22.94 -3.46
C GLN A 518 -25.61 21.60 -3.85
N HIS A 519 -24.77 20.61 -4.04
CA HIS A 519 -25.18 19.23 -4.24
C HIS A 519 -24.13 18.26 -3.70
N VAL A 520 -24.60 17.10 -3.34
CA VAL A 520 -23.81 15.95 -2.90
C VAL A 520 -24.31 14.72 -3.65
N THR A 521 -23.40 13.81 -3.98
CA THR A 521 -23.72 12.62 -4.78
C THR A 521 -23.15 11.38 -4.11
N ALA A 522 -23.91 10.28 -4.12
CA ALA A 522 -23.48 8.96 -3.67
C ALA A 522 -23.79 7.89 -4.72
N ALA A 523 -22.95 6.87 -4.82
CA ALA A 523 -23.17 5.74 -5.72
C ALA A 523 -24.10 4.69 -5.09
N MET A 524 -24.96 4.09 -5.88
CA MET A 524 -25.85 3.00 -5.53
C MET A 524 -25.71 1.86 -6.54
N VAL A 525 -25.39 0.67 -6.07
CA VAL A 525 -25.25 -0.53 -6.91
C VAL A 525 -26.53 -1.36 -6.82
N VAL A 526 -27.19 -1.57 -7.96
CA VAL A 526 -28.37 -2.44 -8.07
C VAL A 526 -27.93 -3.83 -8.55
N VAL A 527 -28.33 -4.87 -7.82
CA VAL A 527 -28.02 -6.27 -8.14
C VAL A 527 -29.31 -7.07 -8.17
N ARG A 528 -29.51 -7.88 -9.19
CA ARG A 528 -30.67 -8.80 -9.31
C ARG A 528 -30.33 -10.19 -8.80
#